data_149b9d3081df39b027835c617ebc30ec
#
_entry.id   149b9d3081df39b027835c617ebc30ec
#
_cell.length_a   1.000
_cell.length_b   1.000
_cell.length_c   1.000
_cell.angle_alpha   90.00
_cell.angle_beta   90.00
_cell.angle_gamma   90.00
#
_symmetry.space_group_name_H-M   'P 1'
#
loop_
_entity.id
_entity.type
_entity.pdbx_description
1 polymer ?
#
loop_
_entity_poly.entity_id
_entity_poly.type
_entity_poly.pdbx_seq_one_letter_code
_entity_poly.pdbx_strand_id
1 'polypeptide(L)'
;IVRDLTDDEAVIIMVDSNLQRERVLPSEKAFAYKMKLDAMRRQAGRPSKENGVPLGHHFQQGKSREILADNSPDSNTQIQRYIRLTNLIPEILDMVDDGRIAFRPAVELSYLTEQEQSALYDTMGREDCTPSLAQAIKMKAFSRDGKLTDAVILSIMEEEKPNQKEQFRIPKERISKYFKPGTPARTMEDTIIKALDYYRKRQREMER
;
A
#
# COMPACT_ATOMS: atom_id res chain seq x y z
N ILE A 1 -33.34 3.59 22.76
CA ILE A 1 -34.25 2.67 22.01
C ILE A 1 -33.56 1.32 22.04
N VAL A 2 -34.16 0.35 22.74
CA VAL A 2 -33.72 -1.06 22.70
C VAL A 2 -34.31 -1.69 21.45
N ARG A 3 -33.46 -2.35 20.63
CA ARG A 3 -33.86 -3.10 19.43
C ARG A 3 -33.44 -4.54 19.62
N ASP A 4 -34.29 -5.46 19.23
CA ASP A 4 -33.91 -6.88 19.13
C ASP A 4 -33.13 -7.06 17.84
N LEU A 5 -31.81 -7.19 17.98
CA LEU A 5 -30.85 -7.39 16.88
C LEU A 5 -30.26 -8.79 16.98
N THR A 6 -29.99 -9.39 15.85
CA THR A 6 -29.12 -10.56 15.77
C THR A 6 -27.69 -10.16 16.06
N ASP A 7 -26.83 -11.09 16.49
CA ASP A 7 -25.40 -10.83 16.75
C ASP A 7 -24.70 -10.24 15.52
N ASP A 8 -25.02 -10.71 14.30
CA ASP A 8 -24.44 -10.20 13.07
C ASP A 8 -24.91 -8.77 12.75
N GLU A 9 -26.16 -8.41 13.01
CA GLU A 9 -26.66 -7.03 12.86
C GLU A 9 -26.00 -6.09 13.89
N ALA A 10 -25.83 -6.55 15.11
CA ALA A 10 -25.15 -5.80 16.15
C ALA A 10 -23.67 -5.52 15.77
N VAL A 11 -22.97 -6.52 15.22
CA VAL A 11 -21.60 -6.37 14.70
C VAL A 11 -21.54 -5.34 13.58
N ILE A 12 -22.46 -5.38 12.61
CA ILE A 12 -22.49 -4.43 11.49
C ILE A 12 -22.66 -3.00 12.00
N ILE A 13 -23.65 -2.75 12.89
CA ILE A 13 -23.90 -1.43 13.45
C ILE A 13 -22.71 -0.93 14.28
N MET A 14 -22.10 -1.79 15.09
CA MET A 14 -20.93 -1.46 15.89
C MET A 14 -19.76 -1.03 15.00
N VAL A 15 -19.50 -1.79 13.94
CA VAL A 15 -18.41 -1.48 12.99
C VAL A 15 -18.66 -0.16 12.28
N ASP A 16 -19.88 0.09 11.81
CA ASP A 16 -20.22 1.34 11.13
C ASP A 16 -20.04 2.55 12.04
N SER A 17 -20.43 2.44 13.31
CA SER A 17 -20.22 3.49 14.30
C SER A 17 -18.73 3.76 14.56
N ASN A 18 -17.90 2.71 14.60
CA ASN A 18 -16.47 2.84 14.82
C ASN A 18 -15.73 3.43 13.62
N LEU A 19 -16.15 3.10 12.39
CA LEU A 19 -15.56 3.63 11.16
C LEU A 19 -15.86 5.13 10.94
N GLN A 20 -16.85 5.70 11.63
CA GLN A 20 -17.20 7.13 11.56
C GLN A 20 -16.33 8.01 12.46
N ARG A 21 -15.40 7.45 13.23
CA ARG A 21 -14.47 8.25 14.05
C ARG A 21 -13.51 9.04 13.16
N GLU A 22 -13.10 10.22 13.61
CA GLU A 22 -12.19 11.11 12.87
C GLU A 22 -10.81 10.47 12.62
N ARG A 23 -10.34 9.63 13.55
CA ARG A 23 -9.06 8.93 13.45
C ARG A 23 -9.26 7.45 13.74
N VAL A 24 -9.14 6.65 12.70
CA VAL A 24 -9.17 5.18 12.78
C VAL A 24 -7.85 4.66 12.23
N LEU A 25 -7.14 3.85 13.00
CA LEU A 25 -5.87 3.25 12.58
C LEU A 25 -6.08 2.30 11.38
N PRO A 26 -5.05 2.11 10.54
CA PRO A 26 -5.11 1.13 9.45
C PRO A 26 -5.48 -0.28 9.90
N SER A 27 -4.95 -0.75 11.03
CA SER A 27 -5.29 -2.04 11.63
C SER A 27 -6.76 -2.10 12.06
N GLU A 28 -7.26 -1.06 12.74
CA GLU A 28 -8.67 -0.99 13.17
C GLU A 28 -9.61 -1.07 11.97
N LYS A 29 -9.33 -0.31 10.88
CA LYS A 29 -10.10 -0.40 9.63
C LYS A 29 -10.03 -1.80 9.03
N ALA A 30 -8.86 -2.44 9.04
CA ALA A 30 -8.66 -3.77 8.49
C ALA A 30 -9.54 -4.81 9.18
N PHE A 31 -9.48 -4.87 10.50
CA PHE A 31 -10.30 -5.81 11.29
C PHE A 31 -11.78 -5.45 11.25
N ALA A 32 -12.14 -4.17 11.29
CA ALA A 32 -13.52 -3.70 11.20
C ALA A 32 -14.17 -4.15 9.87
N TYR A 33 -13.52 -3.90 8.74
CA TYR A 33 -14.04 -4.33 7.43
C TYR A 33 -14.09 -5.86 7.30
N LYS A 34 -13.10 -6.58 7.83
CA LYS A 34 -13.13 -8.05 7.85
C LYS A 34 -14.31 -8.56 8.66
N MET A 35 -14.49 -8.07 9.88
CA MET A 35 -15.59 -8.46 10.77
C MET A 35 -16.96 -8.19 10.14
N LYS A 36 -17.15 -7.00 9.53
CA LYS A 36 -18.39 -6.64 8.85
C LYS A 36 -18.65 -7.55 7.65
N LEU A 37 -17.63 -7.81 6.81
CA LEU A 37 -17.76 -8.70 5.65
C LEU A 37 -18.13 -10.12 6.08
N ASP A 38 -17.54 -10.63 7.16
CA ASP A 38 -17.81 -11.97 7.67
C ASP A 38 -19.22 -12.08 8.28
N ALA A 39 -19.70 -11.05 9.00
CA ALA A 39 -21.08 -10.96 9.47
C ALA A 39 -22.08 -10.96 8.31
N MET A 40 -21.85 -10.13 7.28
CA MET A 40 -22.71 -10.09 6.08
C MET A 40 -22.74 -11.43 5.33
N ARG A 41 -21.62 -12.15 5.27
CA ARG A 41 -21.55 -13.48 4.64
C ARG A 41 -22.35 -14.52 5.43
N ARG A 42 -22.28 -14.51 6.76
CA ARG A 42 -23.06 -15.42 7.61
C ARG A 42 -24.56 -15.18 7.43
N GLN A 43 -25.00 -13.92 7.37
CA GLN A 43 -26.40 -13.58 7.08
C GLN A 43 -26.84 -14.08 5.71
N ALA A 44 -26.04 -13.90 4.67
CA ALA A 44 -26.36 -14.33 3.30
C ALA A 44 -26.38 -15.86 3.13
N GLY A 45 -25.60 -16.61 3.93
CA GLY A 45 -25.51 -18.07 3.88
C GLY A 45 -26.47 -18.82 4.79
N ARG A 46 -27.27 -18.14 5.64
CA ARG A 46 -28.23 -18.77 6.55
C ARG A 46 -29.57 -19.01 5.83
N PRO A 47 -29.96 -20.27 5.54
CA PRO A 47 -31.32 -20.55 5.03
C PRO A 47 -32.34 -20.11 6.11
N SER A 48 -33.21 -19.18 5.78
CA SER A 48 -34.34 -18.82 6.62
C SER A 48 -35.24 -20.02 6.76
N LYS A 49 -35.17 -20.78 7.87
CA LYS A 49 -36.22 -21.63 8.34
C LYS A 49 -37.08 -20.76 9.26
N GLU A 50 -38.19 -20.40 8.73
CA GLU A 50 -39.42 -19.98 9.40
C GLU A 50 -40.02 -18.68 8.88
N ASN A 51 -41.28 -18.85 8.54
CA ASN A 51 -42.29 -17.88 8.20
C ASN A 51 -42.29 -16.65 9.09
N GLY A 52 -42.28 -15.50 8.50
CA GLY A 52 -42.71 -14.34 9.22
C GLY A 52 -42.06 -13.04 8.75
N VAL A 53 -42.82 -12.31 7.96
CA VAL A 53 -42.77 -10.89 7.69
C VAL A 53 -41.43 -10.34 7.22
N PRO A 54 -41.35 -9.83 5.97
CA PRO A 54 -40.16 -9.12 5.51
C PRO A 54 -40.16 -7.75 6.16
N LEU A 55 -39.42 -7.58 7.24
CA LEU A 55 -38.97 -6.27 7.68
C LEU A 55 -37.93 -5.76 6.68
N GLY A 56 -38.41 -4.91 5.80
CA GLY A 56 -37.88 -4.17 4.71
C GLY A 56 -36.43 -3.73 4.71
N HIS A 57 -35.50 -4.64 4.59
CA HIS A 57 -34.28 -4.42 3.89
C HIS A 57 -34.07 -5.60 2.96
N HIS A 58 -34.56 -5.45 1.72
CA HIS A 58 -34.13 -6.28 0.62
C HIS A 58 -32.61 -6.19 0.55
N PHE A 59 -31.89 -7.15 1.09
CA PHE A 59 -30.55 -7.43 0.66
C PHE A 59 -30.63 -7.79 -0.81
N GLN A 60 -30.44 -6.79 -1.68
CA GLN A 60 -30.24 -7.04 -3.09
C GLN A 60 -29.16 -8.12 -3.21
N GLN A 61 -29.38 -9.09 -4.08
CA GLN A 61 -28.43 -10.17 -4.41
C GLN A 61 -27.16 -9.59 -5.09
N GLY A 62 -26.54 -8.60 -4.48
CA GLY A 62 -25.20 -8.09 -4.81
C GLY A 62 -24.16 -8.90 -4.05
N LYS A 63 -22.96 -9.01 -4.59
CA LYS A 63 -21.83 -9.60 -3.85
C LYS A 63 -21.65 -8.80 -2.57
N SER A 64 -21.58 -9.44 -1.41
CA SER A 64 -21.45 -8.79 -0.08
C SER A 64 -20.35 -7.69 -0.05
N ARG A 65 -19.36 -7.78 -0.93
CA ARG A 65 -18.30 -6.78 -1.11
C ARG A 65 -18.78 -5.47 -1.74
N GLU A 66 -19.72 -5.54 -2.67
CA GLU A 66 -20.30 -4.36 -3.33
C GLU A 66 -21.21 -3.62 -2.35
N ILE A 67 -22.04 -4.36 -1.62
CA ILE A 67 -22.92 -3.81 -0.57
C ILE A 67 -22.07 -3.15 0.54
N LEU A 68 -20.94 -3.75 0.92
CA LEU A 68 -20.04 -3.20 1.90
C LEU A 68 -19.44 -1.86 1.44
N ALA A 69 -19.11 -1.74 0.14
CA ALA A 69 -18.55 -0.51 -0.42
C ALA A 69 -19.58 0.60 -0.56
N ASP A 70 -20.82 0.28 -0.94
CA ASP A 70 -21.91 1.25 -1.12
C ASP A 70 -22.25 1.97 0.21
N ASN A 71 -22.06 1.28 1.34
CA ASN A 71 -22.32 1.81 2.69
C ASN A 71 -21.03 2.28 3.42
N SER A 72 -19.94 2.51 2.71
CA SER A 72 -18.63 2.86 3.29
C SER A 72 -18.03 4.10 2.63
N PRO A 73 -17.24 4.92 3.35
CA PRO A 73 -16.50 6.02 2.76
C PRO A 73 -15.35 5.55 1.84
N ASP A 74 -14.92 4.29 1.99
CA ASP A 74 -13.82 3.71 1.22
C ASP A 74 -14.34 2.91 0.02
N SER A 75 -13.67 3.01 -1.14
CA SER A 75 -14.01 2.22 -2.33
C SER A 75 -13.82 0.71 -2.10
N ASN A 76 -14.51 -0.14 -2.87
CA ASN A 76 -14.36 -1.59 -2.78
C ASN A 76 -12.89 -2.04 -2.86
N THR A 77 -12.11 -1.46 -3.76
CA THR A 77 -10.67 -1.76 -3.88
C THR A 77 -9.90 -1.37 -2.61
N GLN A 78 -10.23 -0.24 -2.00
CA GLN A 78 -9.58 0.22 -0.77
C GLN A 78 -9.96 -0.67 0.42
N ILE A 79 -11.22 -1.08 0.54
CA ILE A 79 -11.70 -2.01 1.56
C ILE A 79 -10.95 -3.35 1.47
N GLN A 80 -10.81 -3.90 0.25
CA GLN A 80 -10.06 -5.15 0.06
C GLN A 80 -8.59 -5.02 0.47
N ARG A 81 -7.96 -3.86 0.23
CA ARG A 81 -6.60 -3.59 0.69
C ARG A 81 -6.50 -3.49 2.22
N TYR A 82 -7.48 -2.85 2.88
CA TYR A 82 -7.54 -2.86 4.35
C TYR A 82 -7.69 -4.27 4.89
N ILE A 83 -8.67 -5.03 4.40
CA ILE A 83 -8.87 -6.43 4.83
C ILE A 83 -7.58 -7.25 4.63
N ARG A 84 -6.82 -6.97 3.58
CA ARG A 84 -5.58 -7.67 3.31
C ARG A 84 -4.52 -7.47 4.42
N LEU A 85 -4.50 -6.31 5.08
CA LEU A 85 -3.57 -6.04 6.20
C LEU A 85 -3.76 -7.02 7.37
N THR A 86 -4.93 -7.64 7.55
CA THR A 86 -5.14 -8.65 8.60
C THR A 86 -4.30 -9.92 8.43
N ASN A 87 -3.56 -10.05 7.32
CA ASN A 87 -2.61 -11.15 7.10
C ASN A 87 -1.16 -10.75 7.43
N LEU A 88 -0.94 -9.54 7.94
CA LEU A 88 0.37 -9.16 8.48
C LEU A 88 0.55 -9.73 9.88
N ILE A 89 1.81 -10.03 10.23
CA ILE A 89 2.16 -10.32 11.63
C ILE A 89 1.96 -9.05 12.48
N PRO A 90 1.68 -9.20 13.78
CA PRO A 90 1.37 -8.06 14.65
C PRO A 90 2.44 -6.97 14.61
N GLU A 91 3.71 -7.34 14.62
CA GLU A 91 4.86 -6.43 14.66
C GLU A 91 4.92 -5.52 13.42
N ILE A 92 4.65 -6.08 12.23
CA ILE A 92 4.60 -5.29 10.98
C ILE A 92 3.32 -4.43 10.95
N LEU A 93 2.21 -4.95 11.45
CA LEU A 93 0.95 -4.20 11.51
C LEU A 93 1.06 -2.98 12.43
N ASP A 94 1.72 -3.13 13.59
CA ASP A 94 2.02 -2.02 14.50
C ASP A 94 2.89 -0.96 13.82
N MET A 95 3.89 -1.37 13.02
CA MET A 95 4.70 -0.43 12.23
C MET A 95 3.88 0.34 11.18
N VAL A 96 2.80 -0.25 10.67
CA VAL A 96 1.87 0.44 9.76
C VAL A 96 1.04 1.48 10.51
N ASP A 97 0.56 1.16 11.70
CA ASP A 97 -0.21 2.06 12.56
C ASP A 97 0.64 3.24 13.05
N ASP A 98 1.91 3.00 13.34
CA ASP A 98 2.91 4.02 13.68
C ASP A 98 3.34 4.89 12.48
N GLY A 99 2.92 4.54 11.26
CA GLY A 99 3.31 5.23 10.03
C GLY A 99 4.75 4.97 9.58
N ARG A 100 5.47 4.02 10.19
CA ARG A 100 6.83 3.60 9.81
C ARG A 100 6.83 2.85 8.48
N ILE A 101 5.79 2.07 8.22
CA ILE A 101 5.54 1.43 6.93
C ILE A 101 4.30 2.07 6.31
N ALA A 102 4.44 2.59 5.08
CA ALA A 102 3.31 3.17 4.37
C ALA A 102 2.28 2.09 3.96
N PHE A 103 1.01 2.49 3.84
CA PHE A 103 -0.10 1.59 3.54
C PHE A 103 0.10 0.71 2.28
N ARG A 104 0.60 1.31 1.19
CA ARG A 104 0.78 0.57 -0.08
C ARG A 104 1.85 -0.53 0.01
N PRO A 105 3.08 -0.29 0.51
CA PRO A 105 4.03 -1.35 0.82
C PRO A 105 3.44 -2.43 1.73
N ALA A 106 2.75 -2.06 2.81
CA ALA A 106 2.14 -3.00 3.76
C ALA A 106 1.17 -3.97 3.07
N VAL A 107 0.34 -3.48 2.14
CA VAL A 107 -0.56 -4.34 1.35
C VAL A 107 0.23 -5.37 0.52
N GLU A 108 1.37 -4.99 -0.07
CA GLU A 108 2.19 -5.94 -0.83
C GLU A 108 2.88 -6.95 0.09
N LEU A 109 3.36 -6.52 1.28
CA LEU A 109 3.96 -7.40 2.28
C LEU A 109 2.98 -8.42 2.86
N SER A 110 1.69 -8.10 2.93
CA SER A 110 0.66 -9.03 3.41
C SER A 110 0.45 -10.26 2.51
N TYR A 111 1.12 -10.35 1.38
CA TYR A 111 1.15 -11.54 0.52
C TYR A 111 2.28 -12.51 0.87
N LEU A 112 3.23 -12.10 1.70
CA LEU A 112 4.30 -12.94 2.19
C LEU A 112 3.75 -13.94 3.22
N THR A 113 4.43 -15.08 3.35
CA THR A 113 4.16 -16.04 4.44
C THR A 113 4.57 -15.45 5.79
N GLU A 114 4.03 -15.97 6.88
CA GLU A 114 4.36 -15.53 8.24
C GLU A 114 5.87 -15.63 8.53
N GLN A 115 6.52 -16.70 8.06
CA GLN A 115 7.96 -16.89 8.20
C GLN A 115 8.76 -15.82 7.45
N GLU A 116 8.37 -15.52 6.21
CA GLU A 116 9.01 -14.46 5.39
C GLU A 116 8.80 -13.07 5.99
N GLN A 117 7.62 -12.82 6.59
CA GLN A 117 7.34 -11.58 7.29
C GLN A 117 8.21 -11.43 8.55
N SER A 118 8.40 -12.52 9.33
CA SER A 118 9.29 -12.51 10.50
C SER A 118 10.73 -12.24 10.09
N ALA A 119 11.23 -12.90 9.05
CA ALA A 119 12.58 -12.67 8.53
C ALA A 119 12.78 -11.24 8.02
N LEU A 120 11.76 -10.67 7.37
CA LEU A 120 11.75 -9.26 6.96
C LEU A 120 11.78 -8.32 8.18
N TYR A 121 10.97 -8.60 9.21
CA TYR A 121 10.94 -7.79 10.42
C TYR A 121 12.31 -7.75 11.13
N ASP A 122 12.96 -8.91 11.25
CA ASP A 122 14.32 -9.02 11.79
C ASP A 122 15.35 -8.25 10.96
N THR A 123 15.20 -8.30 9.63
CA THR A 123 16.07 -7.55 8.71
C THR A 123 15.85 -6.04 8.84
N MET A 124 14.59 -5.57 8.95
CA MET A 124 14.28 -4.17 9.19
C MET A 124 14.89 -3.65 10.50
N GLY A 125 14.89 -4.48 11.56
CA GLY A 125 15.50 -4.14 12.85
C GLY A 125 17.02 -4.02 12.77
N ARG A 126 17.69 -4.88 11.99
CA ARG A 126 19.15 -4.87 11.80
C ARG A 126 19.62 -3.70 10.95
N GLU A 127 18.92 -3.42 9.86
CA GLU A 127 19.29 -2.40 8.87
C GLU A 127 18.71 -1.00 9.19
N ASP A 128 17.92 -0.88 10.27
CA ASP A 128 17.20 0.35 10.67
C ASP A 128 16.47 1.02 9.48
N CYS A 129 15.84 0.21 8.63
CA CYS A 129 15.14 0.69 7.45
C CYS A 129 13.86 -0.09 7.18
N THR A 130 12.91 0.53 6.48
CA THR A 130 11.65 -0.09 6.06
C THR A 130 11.59 -0.20 4.54
N PRO A 131 10.91 -1.24 3.99
CA PRO A 131 10.87 -1.46 2.55
C PRO A 131 10.06 -0.38 1.83
N SER A 132 10.55 0.05 0.68
CA SER A 132 9.81 0.85 -0.27
C SER A 132 8.75 0.01 -0.99
N LEU A 133 7.81 0.67 -1.69
CA LEU A 133 6.80 -0.04 -2.50
C LEU A 133 7.44 -0.95 -3.56
N ALA A 134 8.52 -0.49 -4.21
CA ALA A 134 9.22 -1.27 -5.23
C ALA A 134 9.86 -2.53 -4.63
N GLN A 135 10.49 -2.42 -3.46
CA GLN A 135 11.07 -3.54 -2.72
C GLN A 135 9.98 -4.52 -2.26
N ALA A 136 8.86 -4.03 -1.72
CA ALA A 136 7.73 -4.87 -1.30
C ALA A 136 7.11 -5.65 -2.49
N ILE A 137 6.97 -5.03 -3.66
CA ILE A 137 6.50 -5.70 -4.89
C ILE A 137 7.49 -6.79 -5.32
N LYS A 138 8.81 -6.52 -5.25
CA LYS A 138 9.83 -7.52 -5.54
C LYS A 138 9.75 -8.71 -4.58
N MET A 139 9.70 -8.46 -3.27
CA MET A 139 9.59 -9.51 -2.25
C MET A 139 8.37 -10.39 -2.51
N LYS A 140 7.21 -9.80 -2.79
CA LYS A 140 6.00 -10.53 -3.15
C LYS A 140 6.20 -11.42 -4.39
N ALA A 141 6.90 -10.95 -5.41
CA ALA A 141 7.18 -11.74 -6.60
C ALA A 141 8.09 -12.94 -6.27
N PHE A 142 9.16 -12.74 -5.50
CA PHE A 142 10.04 -13.82 -5.05
C PHE A 142 9.32 -14.81 -4.12
N SER A 143 8.45 -14.33 -3.21
CA SER A 143 7.64 -15.17 -2.33
C SER A 143 6.70 -16.08 -3.15
N ARG A 144 5.98 -15.50 -4.13
CA ARG A 144 5.10 -16.27 -5.02
C ARG A 144 5.86 -17.38 -5.77
N ASP A 145 7.10 -17.13 -6.16
CA ASP A 145 7.96 -18.07 -6.87
C ASP A 145 8.69 -19.04 -5.92
N GLY A 146 8.43 -18.96 -4.60
CA GLY A 146 9.07 -19.81 -3.57
C GLY A 146 10.57 -19.58 -3.41
N LYS A 147 11.05 -18.37 -3.75
CA LYS A 147 12.48 -18.01 -3.78
C LYS A 147 12.85 -16.90 -2.80
N LEU A 148 11.94 -16.47 -1.94
CA LEU A 148 12.21 -15.41 -0.97
C LEU A 148 12.89 -16.01 0.26
N THR A 149 14.22 -15.96 0.28
CA THR A 149 15.06 -16.36 1.42
C THR A 149 15.54 -15.12 2.18
N ASP A 150 16.06 -15.30 3.40
CA ASP A 150 16.63 -14.22 4.22
C ASP A 150 17.72 -13.44 3.46
N ALA A 151 18.58 -14.16 2.71
CA ALA A 151 19.61 -13.53 1.90
C ALA A 151 19.02 -12.68 0.76
N VAL A 152 17.91 -13.11 0.15
CA VAL A 152 17.22 -12.35 -0.89
C VAL A 152 16.51 -11.13 -0.28
N ILE A 153 15.88 -11.27 0.91
CA ILE A 153 15.29 -10.16 1.64
C ILE A 153 16.35 -9.08 1.92
N LEU A 154 17.49 -9.48 2.48
CA LEU A 154 18.60 -8.56 2.77
C LEU A 154 19.08 -7.86 1.49
N SER A 155 19.35 -8.61 0.42
CA SER A 155 19.78 -8.04 -0.86
C SER A 155 18.79 -7.02 -1.43
N ILE A 156 17.47 -7.29 -1.32
CA ILE A 156 16.44 -6.35 -1.76
C ILE A 156 16.40 -5.11 -0.86
N MET A 157 16.61 -5.26 0.45
CA MET A 157 16.62 -4.13 1.40
C MET A 157 17.82 -3.22 1.22
N GLU A 158 18.99 -3.75 0.84
CA GLU A 158 20.21 -3.01 0.53
C GLU A 158 20.16 -2.26 -0.81
N GLU A 159 19.21 -2.59 -1.71
CA GLU A 159 19.06 -1.86 -2.96
C GLU A 159 18.76 -0.37 -2.70
N GLU A 160 19.48 0.50 -3.39
CA GLU A 160 19.21 1.95 -3.35
C GLU A 160 17.75 2.26 -3.69
N LYS A 161 17.05 2.90 -2.75
CA LYS A 161 15.67 3.33 -3.00
C LYS A 161 15.67 4.39 -4.12
N PRO A 162 14.73 4.34 -5.06
CA PRO A 162 14.66 5.31 -6.16
C PRO A 162 14.67 6.77 -5.70
N ASN A 163 14.15 7.05 -4.50
CA ASN A 163 14.12 8.39 -3.91
C ASN A 163 15.46 8.82 -3.26
N GLN A 164 16.40 7.90 -3.06
CA GLN A 164 17.73 8.18 -2.48
C GLN A 164 18.80 8.40 -3.57
N LYS A 165 18.48 8.14 -4.85
CA LYS A 165 19.36 8.51 -5.95
C LYS A 165 19.42 10.03 -6.02
N GLU A 166 20.60 10.59 -5.78
CA GLU A 166 20.83 12.01 -6.03
C GLU A 166 20.44 12.35 -7.48
N GLN A 167 19.36 13.11 -7.62
CA GLN A 167 18.94 13.60 -8.93
C GLN A 167 19.29 15.06 -9.04
N PHE A 168 20.29 15.36 -9.83
CA PHE A 168 20.56 16.73 -10.21
C PHE A 168 19.53 17.20 -11.23
N ARG A 169 18.63 18.09 -10.82
CA ARG A 169 17.60 18.66 -11.68
C ARG A 169 17.88 20.13 -11.96
N ILE A 170 18.01 20.47 -13.22
CA ILE A 170 18.09 21.87 -13.64
C ILE A 170 16.69 22.30 -14.09
N PRO A 171 16.08 23.33 -13.46
CA PRO A 171 14.81 23.89 -13.94
C PRO A 171 14.92 24.29 -15.42
N LYS A 172 13.92 23.90 -16.20
CA LYS A 172 13.90 24.16 -17.66
C LYS A 172 14.04 25.64 -17.99
N GLU A 173 13.48 26.49 -17.17
CA GLU A 173 13.53 27.97 -17.31
C GLU A 173 14.97 28.51 -17.28
N ARG A 174 15.87 27.88 -16.51
CA ARG A 174 17.28 28.30 -16.42
C ARG A 174 18.12 27.97 -17.64
N ILE A 175 17.74 26.91 -18.38
CA ILE A 175 18.48 26.41 -19.53
C ILE A 175 17.79 26.72 -20.85
N SER A 176 16.49 27.03 -20.87
CA SER A 176 15.69 27.27 -22.08
C SER A 176 16.26 28.37 -22.97
N LYS A 177 16.91 29.40 -22.38
CA LYS A 177 17.53 30.50 -23.12
C LYS A 177 18.69 30.08 -24.04
N TYR A 178 19.27 28.91 -23.81
CA TYR A 178 20.37 28.37 -24.62
C TYR A 178 19.88 27.43 -25.75
N PHE A 179 18.57 27.14 -25.80
CA PHE A 179 17.99 26.21 -26.76
C PHE A 179 16.85 26.86 -27.55
N LYS A 180 16.61 26.37 -28.75
CA LYS A 180 15.47 26.79 -29.57
C LYS A 180 14.15 26.31 -28.91
N PRO A 181 13.06 27.10 -29.03
CA PRO A 181 11.75 26.64 -28.57
C PRO A 181 11.38 25.27 -29.19
N GLY A 182 10.89 24.35 -28.40
CA GLY A 182 10.51 23.01 -28.87
C GLY A 182 11.63 21.97 -28.89
N THR A 183 12.87 22.31 -28.48
CA THR A 183 13.96 21.30 -28.39
C THR A 183 13.60 20.19 -27.41
N PRO A 184 13.68 18.89 -27.82
CA PRO A 184 13.41 17.75 -26.93
C PRO A 184 14.38 17.71 -25.76
N ALA A 185 13.89 17.26 -24.59
CA ALA A 185 14.69 17.18 -23.34
C ALA A 185 15.98 16.35 -23.53
N ARG A 186 15.94 15.24 -24.24
CA ARG A 186 17.10 14.40 -24.54
C ARG A 186 18.18 15.14 -25.31
N THR A 187 17.78 15.93 -26.31
CA THR A 187 18.72 16.77 -27.11
C THR A 187 19.34 17.87 -26.26
N MET A 188 18.58 18.43 -25.31
CA MET A 188 19.12 19.41 -24.35
C MET A 188 20.18 18.76 -23.46
N GLU A 189 19.89 17.58 -22.91
CA GLU A 189 20.80 16.79 -22.05
C GLU A 189 22.10 16.46 -22.79
N ASP A 190 22.03 15.88 -23.99
CA ASP A 190 23.19 15.54 -24.82
C ASP A 190 24.06 16.78 -25.12
N THR A 191 23.43 17.93 -25.38
CA THR A 191 24.15 19.17 -25.66
C THR A 191 24.85 19.70 -24.39
N ILE A 192 24.20 19.61 -23.21
CA ILE A 192 24.80 20.04 -21.94
C ILE A 192 26.02 19.17 -21.63
N ILE A 193 25.89 17.84 -21.77
CA ILE A 193 27.02 16.92 -21.54
C ILE A 193 28.19 17.26 -22.42
N LYS A 194 27.99 17.45 -23.76
CA LYS A 194 29.04 17.84 -24.71
C LYS A 194 29.68 19.18 -24.34
N ALA A 195 28.90 20.15 -23.90
CA ALA A 195 29.41 21.45 -23.49
C ALA A 195 30.29 21.34 -22.23
N LEU A 196 29.90 20.52 -21.25
CA LEU A 196 30.68 20.26 -20.05
C LEU A 196 31.99 19.51 -20.36
N ASP A 197 31.97 18.54 -21.25
CA ASP A 197 33.20 17.84 -21.72
C ASP A 197 34.16 18.77 -22.41
N TYR A 198 33.66 19.65 -23.28
CA TYR A 198 34.47 20.67 -23.93
C TYR A 198 35.09 21.65 -22.91
N TYR A 199 34.28 22.12 -21.94
CA TYR A 199 34.76 23.02 -20.90
C TYR A 199 35.87 22.38 -20.05
N ARG A 200 35.68 21.11 -19.65
CA ARG A 200 36.68 20.34 -18.87
C ARG A 200 37.98 20.13 -19.65
N LYS A 201 37.89 19.88 -20.96
CA LYS A 201 39.08 19.74 -21.84
C LYS A 201 39.84 21.05 -21.87
N ARG A 202 39.16 22.17 -22.10
CA ARG A 202 39.77 23.51 -22.15
C ARG A 202 40.42 23.91 -20.82
N GLN A 203 39.82 23.60 -19.69
CA GLN A 203 40.45 23.84 -18.40
C GLN A 203 41.80 23.10 -18.27
N ARG A 204 41.85 21.82 -18.61
CA ARG A 204 43.11 21.06 -18.56
C ARG A 204 44.18 21.57 -19.54
N GLU A 205 43.82 22.21 -20.59
CA GLU A 205 44.76 22.84 -21.56
C GLU A 205 45.31 24.18 -21.01
N MET A 206 44.53 24.86 -20.14
CA MET A 206 44.97 26.12 -19.53
C MET A 206 45.80 25.89 -18.24
N GLU A 207 45.74 24.73 -17.63
CA GLU A 207 46.53 24.34 -16.45
C GLU A 207 47.87 23.70 -16.79
N ARG A 208 48.19 23.53 -18.09
CA ARG A 208 49.48 23.07 -18.64
C ARG A 208 50.31 24.23 -19.11
#